data_830f78d5eff0a002b7fe10b24fb35811
#
_entry.id   830f78d5eff0a002b7fe10b24fb35811
#
_cell.length_a   1.000
_cell.length_b   1.000
_cell.length_c   1.000
_cell.angle_alpha   90.00
_cell.angle_beta   90.00
_cell.angle_gamma   90.00
#
_symmetry.space_group_name_H-M   'P 1'
#
loop_
_entity.id
_entity.type
_entity.pdbx_description
1 polymer ?
#
loop_
_entity_poly.entity_id
_entity_poly.type
_entity_poly.pdbx_seq_one_letter_code
_entity_poly.pdbx_strand_id
1 'polypeptide(L)'
;MKYPLKAIVAGMIITGGSGTSQATPADPEAANGPKKTKILFVVTSHDQLGNTGEKTGIWIEEFAAPYYHLADLGVEITIASPKGGQAPIDPKSELPANSTEATKRFYADEATQNRLSHTVALDKISEKDYDAVYYPGGHGPMWDLAEDPQSAALISSFYQHNKPVSFVCHAPAALKNVKDTSGEPLVKGKNVTSFTNTEEEAGGLTKEMPFLLEDMLKEKGAKYQKAADWQPFALTDGLLITGQNPASSVLVAEKLMALLTQANASK
;
A
#
# COMPACT_ATOMS: atom_id res chain seq x y z
N MET A 1 -13.00 -27.70 -80.13
CA MET A 1 -13.99 -27.43 -81.19
C MET A 1 -15.10 -26.54 -80.69
N LYS A 2 -15.16 -25.37 -81.31
CA LYS A 2 -16.39 -24.58 -81.61
C LYS A 2 -17.33 -24.12 -80.50
N TYR A 3 -17.35 -22.81 -80.35
CA TYR A 3 -18.37 -21.89 -79.91
C TYR A 3 -19.75 -22.08 -80.60
N PRO A 4 -20.85 -21.33 -80.31
CA PRO A 4 -21.00 -19.99 -79.72
C PRO A 4 -22.26 -19.76 -78.84
N LEU A 5 -22.23 -18.71 -78.01
CA LEU A 5 -23.06 -17.45 -78.03
C LEU A 5 -24.59 -17.53 -77.98
N LYS A 6 -25.22 -16.91 -77.00
CA LYS A 6 -26.12 -15.76 -77.18
C LYS A 6 -26.59 -15.14 -75.87
N ALA A 7 -26.45 -13.82 -75.82
CA ALA A 7 -26.90 -12.92 -74.77
C ALA A 7 -28.44 -12.64 -74.96
N ILE A 8 -29.13 -12.41 -73.84
CA ILE A 8 -30.36 -11.64 -73.78
C ILE A 8 -30.29 -10.67 -72.62
N VAL A 9 -30.36 -9.38 -72.93
CA VAL A 9 -30.48 -8.25 -72.04
C VAL A 9 -31.95 -8.08 -71.69
N ALA A 10 -32.28 -8.00 -70.39
CA ALA A 10 -33.54 -7.45 -69.92
C ALA A 10 -33.26 -6.47 -68.81
N GLY A 11 -33.50 -5.21 -69.10
CA GLY A 11 -33.37 -4.13 -68.13
C GLY A 11 -34.48 -4.17 -67.09
N MET A 12 -34.15 -3.85 -65.86
CA MET A 12 -35.15 -3.58 -64.84
C MET A 12 -34.71 -2.36 -64.00
N ILE A 13 -35.60 -1.42 -63.94
CA ILE A 13 -35.51 -0.10 -63.33
C ILE A 13 -35.41 -0.26 -61.84
N ILE A 14 -34.37 0.33 -61.22
CA ILE A 14 -34.22 0.40 -59.78
C ILE A 14 -34.74 1.76 -59.32
N THR A 15 -35.85 1.76 -58.58
CA THR A 15 -36.34 2.89 -57.83
C THR A 15 -35.52 3.03 -56.57
N GLY A 16 -34.87 4.21 -56.37
CA GLY A 16 -34.09 4.54 -55.19
C GLY A 16 -34.97 4.63 -53.95
N GLY A 17 -34.62 3.84 -52.96
CA GLY A 17 -35.08 3.97 -51.60
C GLY A 17 -33.89 4.43 -50.75
N SER A 18 -33.85 5.71 -50.38
CA SER A 18 -32.88 6.25 -49.41
C SER A 18 -33.22 5.75 -48.00
N GLY A 19 -32.64 4.63 -47.64
CA GLY A 19 -32.66 4.15 -46.25
C GLY A 19 -31.62 4.90 -45.43
N THR A 20 -32.05 5.91 -44.66
CA THR A 20 -31.25 6.50 -43.60
C THR A 20 -31.05 5.46 -42.50
N SER A 21 -29.86 4.89 -42.42
CA SER A 21 -29.43 4.08 -41.30
C SER A 21 -29.32 5.01 -40.07
N GLN A 22 -30.33 4.97 -39.21
CA GLN A 22 -30.23 5.55 -37.87
C GLN A 22 -29.26 4.69 -37.06
N ALA A 23 -28.07 5.27 -36.74
CA ALA A 23 -27.19 4.72 -35.76
C ALA A 23 -27.92 4.77 -34.40
N THR A 24 -28.18 3.62 -33.81
CA THR A 24 -28.63 3.48 -32.43
C THR A 24 -27.60 4.14 -31.54
N PRO A 25 -27.99 5.04 -30.61
CA PRO A 25 -27.05 5.56 -29.62
C PRO A 25 -26.51 4.37 -28.82
N ALA A 26 -25.19 4.29 -28.70
CA ALA A 26 -24.56 3.35 -27.79
C ALA A 26 -25.02 3.70 -26.38
N ASP A 27 -25.57 2.70 -25.68
CA ASP A 27 -25.94 2.81 -24.24
C ASP A 27 -24.70 3.21 -23.43
N PRO A 28 -24.73 4.31 -22.66
CA PRO A 28 -23.63 4.71 -21.80
C PRO A 28 -23.49 3.84 -20.52
N GLU A 29 -24.30 2.79 -20.37
CA GLU A 29 -24.39 1.99 -19.14
C GLU A 29 -23.48 0.76 -19.11
N ALA A 30 -22.64 0.52 -20.12
CA ALA A 30 -21.78 -0.66 -20.21
C ALA A 30 -20.37 -0.51 -19.59
N ALA A 31 -20.08 0.55 -18.83
CA ALA A 31 -18.73 0.83 -18.28
C ALA A 31 -18.62 0.82 -16.75
N ASN A 32 -19.63 0.41 -15.99
CA ASN A 32 -19.59 0.43 -14.52
C ASN A 32 -19.64 -0.98 -13.91
N GLY A 33 -18.55 -1.74 -14.08
CA GLY A 33 -18.21 -2.78 -13.11
C GLY A 33 -17.90 -2.13 -11.75
N PRO A 34 -18.08 -2.83 -10.60
CA PRO A 34 -17.79 -2.27 -9.30
C PRO A 34 -16.35 -1.72 -9.28
N LYS A 35 -16.19 -0.45 -8.88
CA LYS A 35 -14.89 0.21 -8.79
C LYS A 35 -14.00 -0.60 -7.85
N LYS A 36 -12.88 -1.13 -8.36
CA LYS A 36 -11.92 -1.86 -7.53
C LYS A 36 -11.29 -0.93 -6.50
N THR A 37 -11.20 -1.38 -5.27
CA THR A 37 -10.45 -0.67 -4.22
C THR A 37 -8.96 -0.64 -4.60
N LYS A 38 -8.34 0.53 -4.50
CA LYS A 38 -6.92 0.75 -4.81
C LYS A 38 -6.17 1.16 -3.56
N ILE A 39 -5.16 0.39 -3.19
CA ILE A 39 -4.31 0.68 -2.02
C ILE A 39 -2.87 0.89 -2.47
N LEU A 40 -2.27 1.97 -1.97
CA LEU A 40 -0.85 2.24 -2.13
C LEU A 40 -0.07 1.58 -1.00
N PHE A 41 0.93 0.76 -1.33
CA PHE A 41 1.95 0.29 -0.39
C PHE A 41 3.19 1.16 -0.54
N VAL A 42 3.63 1.78 0.55
CA VAL A 42 4.86 2.57 0.58
C VAL A 42 5.91 1.85 1.40
N VAL A 43 6.96 1.43 0.73
CA VAL A 43 8.07 0.67 1.31
C VAL A 43 9.33 1.53 1.41
N THR A 44 10.27 1.14 2.28
CA THR A 44 11.56 1.83 2.40
C THR A 44 12.46 1.62 1.17
N SER A 45 13.33 2.59 0.91
CA SER A 45 14.49 2.46 0.01
C SER A 45 15.82 2.36 0.77
N HIS A 46 15.78 2.31 2.11
CA HIS A 46 16.97 2.31 2.96
C HIS A 46 17.43 0.89 3.29
N ASP A 47 18.73 0.60 3.13
CA ASP A 47 19.29 -0.74 3.22
C ASP A 47 20.44 -0.90 4.22
N GLN A 48 20.74 0.12 5.04
CA GLN A 48 21.83 0.07 6.02
C GLN A 48 21.29 0.12 7.44
N LEU A 49 21.69 -0.80 8.28
CA LEU A 49 21.32 -0.81 9.71
C LEU A 49 22.28 0.11 10.50
N GLY A 50 22.00 1.41 10.50
CA GLY A 50 22.85 2.38 11.16
C GLY A 50 24.31 2.29 10.71
N ASN A 51 25.24 2.28 11.67
CA ASN A 51 26.68 2.17 11.43
C ASN A 51 27.22 0.75 11.71
N THR A 52 26.36 -0.26 11.80
CA THR A 52 26.75 -1.65 12.14
C THR A 52 27.49 -2.36 11.01
N GLY A 53 27.34 -1.90 9.76
CA GLY A 53 27.77 -2.60 8.57
C GLY A 53 26.80 -3.71 8.12
N GLU A 54 25.72 -3.95 8.87
CA GLU A 54 24.66 -4.90 8.50
C GLU A 54 23.65 -4.26 7.56
N LYS A 55 22.95 -5.11 6.80
CA LYS A 55 21.84 -4.71 5.94
C LYS A 55 20.53 -4.71 6.72
N THR A 56 19.59 -3.89 6.24
CA THR A 56 18.20 -3.85 6.66
C THR A 56 17.31 -3.57 5.46
N GLY A 57 16.03 -3.32 5.69
CA GLY A 57 15.05 -3.03 4.66
C GLY A 57 13.63 -3.25 5.19
N ILE A 58 12.78 -3.79 4.32
CA ILE A 58 11.45 -4.24 4.65
C ILE A 58 11.53 -5.55 5.43
N TRP A 59 10.76 -5.67 6.50
CA TRP A 59 10.50 -6.99 7.10
C TRP A 59 9.49 -7.72 6.20
N ILE A 60 9.93 -8.79 5.54
CA ILE A 60 9.16 -9.37 4.41
C ILE A 60 7.76 -9.86 4.80
N GLU A 61 7.55 -10.36 6.02
CA GLU A 61 6.21 -10.74 6.50
C GLU A 61 5.25 -9.55 6.51
N GLU A 62 5.72 -8.37 6.88
CA GLU A 62 4.91 -7.15 7.01
C GLU A 62 4.48 -6.57 5.65
N PHE A 63 5.17 -6.99 4.59
CA PHE A 63 4.76 -6.76 3.21
C PHE A 63 3.88 -7.91 2.71
N ALA A 64 4.35 -9.15 2.80
CA ALA A 64 3.73 -10.29 2.14
C ALA A 64 2.35 -10.64 2.74
N ALA A 65 2.22 -10.68 4.06
CA ALA A 65 0.98 -11.06 4.70
C ALA A 65 -0.18 -10.10 4.38
N PRO A 66 -0.05 -8.77 4.57
CA PRO A 66 -1.11 -7.84 4.18
C PRO A 66 -1.30 -7.75 2.67
N TYR A 67 -0.21 -7.86 1.88
CA TYR A 67 -0.31 -7.84 0.42
C TYR A 67 -1.22 -8.96 -0.09
N TYR A 68 -0.98 -10.20 0.29
CA TYR A 68 -1.78 -11.32 -0.16
C TYR A 68 -3.17 -11.30 0.45
N HIS A 69 -3.32 -10.91 1.71
CA HIS A 69 -4.64 -10.76 2.33
C HIS A 69 -5.52 -9.79 1.52
N LEU A 70 -5.00 -8.65 1.12
CA LEU A 70 -5.71 -7.63 0.36
C LEU A 70 -5.90 -8.02 -1.12
N ALA A 71 -4.88 -8.60 -1.76
CA ALA A 71 -4.96 -9.05 -3.14
C ALA A 71 -6.01 -10.17 -3.34
N ASP A 72 -6.10 -11.10 -2.40
CA ASP A 72 -7.09 -12.19 -2.41
C ASP A 72 -8.53 -11.64 -2.24
N LEU A 73 -8.70 -10.46 -1.66
CA LEU A 73 -9.97 -9.71 -1.61
C LEU A 73 -10.25 -8.88 -2.88
N GLY A 74 -9.38 -8.97 -3.90
CA GLY A 74 -9.53 -8.27 -5.17
C GLY A 74 -9.07 -6.81 -5.18
N VAL A 75 -8.32 -6.39 -4.15
CA VAL A 75 -7.73 -5.04 -4.07
C VAL A 75 -6.61 -4.89 -5.11
N GLU A 76 -6.60 -3.75 -5.79
CA GLU A 76 -5.50 -3.34 -6.66
C GLU A 76 -4.43 -2.64 -5.83
N ILE A 77 -3.21 -3.20 -5.80
CA ILE A 77 -2.11 -2.70 -4.99
C ILE A 77 -1.04 -2.09 -5.90
N THR A 78 -0.61 -0.88 -5.61
CA THR A 78 0.60 -0.26 -6.18
C THR A 78 1.68 -0.23 -5.11
N ILE A 79 2.93 -0.51 -5.50
CA ILE A 79 4.07 -0.47 -4.57
C ILE A 79 4.95 0.72 -4.96
N ALA A 80 5.19 1.60 -4.00
CA ALA A 80 6.05 2.77 -4.16
C ALA A 80 7.13 2.82 -3.08
N SER A 81 8.22 3.51 -3.35
CA SER A 81 9.27 3.77 -2.37
C SER A 81 9.89 5.16 -2.62
N PRO A 82 10.61 5.76 -1.67
CA PRO A 82 11.20 7.08 -1.84
C PRO A 82 11.97 7.26 -3.15
N LYS A 83 12.80 6.28 -3.51
CA LYS A 83 13.66 6.34 -4.70
C LYS A 83 13.09 5.63 -5.93
N GLY A 84 12.05 4.81 -5.75
CA GLY A 84 11.63 3.86 -6.78
C GLY A 84 12.64 2.71 -6.96
N GLY A 85 12.34 1.79 -7.88
CA GLY A 85 13.20 0.66 -8.19
C GLY A 85 13.21 -0.43 -7.11
N GLN A 86 14.35 -1.08 -6.92
CA GLN A 86 14.51 -2.21 -6.00
C GLN A 86 14.33 -1.77 -4.54
N ALA A 87 13.30 -2.27 -3.88
CA ALA A 87 13.15 -2.13 -2.44
C ALA A 87 13.99 -3.19 -1.70
N PRO A 88 14.78 -2.79 -0.67
CA PRO A 88 15.60 -3.74 0.08
C PRO A 88 14.73 -4.57 1.03
N ILE A 89 15.06 -5.86 1.16
CA ILE A 89 14.49 -6.77 2.15
C ILE A 89 15.51 -6.92 3.29
N ASP A 90 15.04 -6.88 4.54
CA ASP A 90 15.88 -7.15 5.70
C ASP A 90 16.29 -8.63 5.73
N PRO A 91 17.59 -8.95 5.68
CA PRO A 91 18.04 -10.34 5.66
C PRO A 91 17.60 -11.17 6.87
N LYS A 92 17.38 -10.53 8.03
CA LYS A 92 16.91 -11.22 9.23
C LYS A 92 15.46 -11.70 9.06
N SER A 93 14.65 -11.00 8.25
CA SER A 93 13.28 -11.41 7.96
C SER A 93 13.20 -12.66 7.07
N GLU A 94 14.28 -13.00 6.37
CA GLU A 94 14.39 -14.18 5.49
C GLU A 94 14.84 -15.45 6.22
N LEU A 95 15.23 -15.34 7.50
CA LEU A 95 15.69 -16.48 8.29
C LEU A 95 14.56 -17.52 8.44
N PRO A 96 14.87 -18.83 8.46
CA PRO A 96 13.87 -19.90 8.60
C PRO A 96 12.94 -19.74 9.80
N ALA A 97 13.44 -19.16 10.91
CA ALA A 97 12.65 -18.90 12.11
C ALA A 97 11.55 -17.85 11.89
N ASN A 98 11.69 -16.99 10.90
CA ASN A 98 10.74 -15.91 10.56
C ASN A 98 9.88 -16.28 9.33
N SER A 99 10.00 -17.51 8.82
CA SER A 99 9.25 -17.97 7.66
C SER A 99 7.79 -18.24 8.01
N THR A 100 6.88 -17.67 7.23
CA THR A 100 5.42 -17.86 7.32
C THR A 100 4.85 -18.36 6.01
N GLU A 101 3.58 -18.70 5.95
CA GLU A 101 2.92 -19.07 4.69
C GLU A 101 2.89 -17.89 3.70
N ALA A 102 2.76 -16.66 4.19
CA ALA A 102 2.78 -15.47 3.33
C ALA A 102 4.17 -15.23 2.74
N THR A 103 5.24 -15.37 3.52
CA THR A 103 6.62 -15.22 3.00
C THR A 103 6.97 -16.34 2.03
N LYS A 104 6.56 -17.57 2.29
CA LYS A 104 6.73 -18.69 1.34
C LYS A 104 6.01 -18.43 0.02
N ARG A 105 4.76 -17.91 0.09
CA ARG A 105 4.00 -17.51 -1.09
C ARG A 105 4.72 -16.42 -1.88
N PHE A 106 5.28 -15.41 -1.19
CA PHE A 106 6.05 -14.35 -1.82
C PHE A 106 7.27 -14.90 -2.59
N TYR A 107 8.04 -15.80 -1.99
CA TYR A 107 9.20 -16.40 -2.66
C TYR A 107 8.84 -17.35 -3.78
N ALA A 108 7.62 -17.84 -3.86
CA ALA A 108 7.10 -18.62 -4.97
C ALA A 108 6.43 -17.75 -6.07
N ASP A 109 6.18 -16.46 -5.81
CA ASP A 109 5.47 -15.55 -6.71
C ASP A 109 6.45 -14.54 -7.36
N GLU A 110 7.03 -14.95 -8.50
CA GLU A 110 7.96 -14.12 -9.28
C GLU A 110 7.35 -12.78 -9.71
N ALA A 111 6.04 -12.74 -9.99
CA ALA A 111 5.37 -11.52 -10.40
C ALA A 111 5.36 -10.48 -9.27
N THR A 112 5.06 -10.89 -8.04
CA THR A 112 5.07 -9.98 -6.88
C THR A 112 6.50 -9.59 -6.50
N GLN A 113 7.49 -10.50 -6.59
CA GLN A 113 8.90 -10.17 -6.40
C GLN A 113 9.37 -9.12 -7.43
N ASN A 114 8.99 -9.30 -8.71
CA ASN A 114 9.30 -8.33 -9.75
C ASN A 114 8.67 -6.96 -9.48
N ARG A 115 7.45 -6.90 -8.94
CA ARG A 115 6.81 -5.62 -8.53
C ARG A 115 7.55 -4.94 -7.38
N LEU A 116 8.06 -5.69 -6.40
CA LEU A 116 8.84 -5.17 -5.29
C LEU A 116 10.24 -4.71 -5.73
N SER A 117 10.79 -5.31 -6.78
CA SER A 117 12.06 -4.90 -7.38
C SER A 117 11.94 -3.68 -8.33
N HIS A 118 10.72 -3.28 -8.70
CA HIS A 118 10.43 -2.17 -9.60
C HIS A 118 9.36 -1.23 -9.00
N THR A 119 9.58 -0.78 -7.79
CA THR A 119 8.64 0.15 -7.12
C THR A 119 8.58 1.48 -7.85
N VAL A 120 7.43 2.17 -7.73
CA VAL A 120 7.26 3.52 -8.26
C VAL A 120 7.90 4.53 -7.31
N ALA A 121 8.64 5.51 -7.82
CA ALA A 121 9.18 6.57 -6.99
C ALA A 121 8.06 7.45 -6.43
N LEU A 122 8.18 7.89 -5.15
CA LEU A 122 7.12 8.67 -4.47
C LEU A 122 6.78 9.98 -5.18
N ASP A 123 7.74 10.59 -5.90
CA ASP A 123 7.51 11.81 -6.70
C ASP A 123 6.54 11.60 -7.90
N LYS A 124 6.24 10.35 -8.25
CA LYS A 124 5.28 9.96 -9.30
C LYS A 124 3.91 9.58 -8.75
N ILE A 125 3.74 9.56 -7.42
CA ILE A 125 2.52 9.13 -6.76
C ILE A 125 1.59 10.30 -6.50
N SER A 126 0.32 10.11 -6.82
CA SER A 126 -0.77 11.02 -6.43
C SER A 126 -1.75 10.29 -5.51
N GLU A 127 -2.02 10.87 -4.34
CA GLU A 127 -3.03 10.36 -3.39
C GLU A 127 -4.41 10.16 -4.06
N LYS A 128 -4.74 10.95 -5.09
CA LYS A 128 -6.04 10.91 -5.78
C LYS A 128 -6.33 9.57 -6.47
N ASP A 129 -5.28 8.80 -6.78
CA ASP A 129 -5.38 7.54 -7.52
C ASP A 129 -5.68 6.35 -6.60
N TYR A 130 -5.70 6.55 -5.27
CA TYR A 130 -5.83 5.48 -4.28
C TYR A 130 -6.93 5.79 -3.26
N ASP A 131 -7.48 4.73 -2.67
CA ASP A 131 -8.51 4.80 -1.63
C ASP A 131 -7.89 4.78 -0.21
N ALA A 132 -6.68 4.26 -0.05
CA ALA A 132 -5.92 4.21 1.20
C ALA A 132 -4.42 4.01 0.97
N VAL A 133 -3.63 4.14 2.05
CA VAL A 133 -2.18 3.84 2.04
C VAL A 133 -1.79 2.90 3.19
N TYR A 134 -0.89 1.98 2.90
CA TYR A 134 -0.30 1.02 3.83
C TYR A 134 1.23 1.13 3.82
N TYR A 135 1.83 1.23 5.00
CA TYR A 135 3.27 1.28 5.21
C TYR A 135 3.72 0.00 5.96
N PRO A 136 4.34 -0.98 5.31
CA PRO A 136 5.03 -2.07 5.99
C PRO A 136 6.30 -1.54 6.66
N GLY A 137 6.72 -2.19 7.74
CA GLY A 137 7.91 -1.80 8.48
C GLY A 137 9.15 -2.61 8.08
N GLY A 138 9.86 -3.12 9.06
CA GLY A 138 11.28 -3.38 9.06
C GLY A 138 12.00 -2.12 9.52
N HIS A 139 13.32 -2.17 9.75
CA HIS A 139 14.01 -1.02 10.35
C HIS A 139 14.27 0.14 9.35
N GLY A 140 14.29 -0.12 8.04
CA GLY A 140 14.56 0.90 7.01
C GLY A 140 13.79 2.21 7.16
N PRO A 141 12.47 2.20 7.43
CA PRO A 141 11.64 3.39 7.63
C PRO A 141 12.18 4.38 8.68
N MET A 142 12.97 3.92 9.65
CA MET A 142 13.56 4.77 10.69
C MET A 142 14.54 5.81 10.15
N TRP A 143 15.15 5.56 8.98
CA TRP A 143 16.14 6.44 8.36
C TRP A 143 15.58 7.25 7.20
N ASP A 144 14.86 6.64 6.26
CA ASP A 144 14.37 7.35 5.08
C ASP A 144 12.96 7.90 5.27
N LEU A 145 11.95 7.06 5.52
CA LEU A 145 10.55 7.50 5.59
C LEU A 145 10.27 8.45 6.75
N ALA A 146 11.04 8.35 7.85
CA ALA A 146 10.95 9.26 8.99
C ALA A 146 11.30 10.72 8.63
N GLU A 147 12.16 10.91 7.63
CA GLU A 147 12.66 12.22 7.23
C GLU A 147 12.21 12.65 5.83
N ASP A 148 11.53 11.79 5.07
CA ASP A 148 11.10 12.07 3.71
C ASP A 148 9.90 13.04 3.68
N PRO A 149 10.09 14.27 3.17
CA PRO A 149 9.01 15.26 3.11
C PRO A 149 7.90 14.87 2.13
N GLN A 150 8.19 14.06 1.11
CA GLN A 150 7.18 13.59 0.15
C GLN A 150 6.28 12.55 0.81
N SER A 151 6.86 11.60 1.58
CA SER A 151 6.09 10.65 2.38
C SER A 151 5.22 11.37 3.40
N ALA A 152 5.76 12.36 4.13
CA ALA A 152 5.00 13.13 5.11
C ALA A 152 3.83 13.91 4.46
N ALA A 153 4.06 14.55 3.32
CA ALA A 153 3.03 15.26 2.56
C ALA A 153 1.96 14.30 2.03
N LEU A 154 2.36 13.12 1.55
CA LEU A 154 1.46 12.09 1.05
C LEU A 154 0.54 11.58 2.17
N ILE A 155 1.07 11.25 3.34
CA ILE A 155 0.29 10.82 4.52
C ILE A 155 -0.71 11.91 4.92
N SER A 156 -0.25 13.19 5.03
CA SER A 156 -1.12 14.33 5.33
C SER A 156 -2.24 14.45 4.30
N SER A 157 -1.94 14.28 3.01
CA SER A 157 -2.93 14.37 1.93
C SER A 157 -4.01 13.28 2.04
N PHE A 158 -3.61 12.01 2.24
CA PHE A 158 -4.58 10.93 2.48
C PHE A 158 -5.50 11.24 3.65
N TYR A 159 -4.92 11.63 4.78
CA TYR A 159 -5.68 11.91 6.00
C TYR A 159 -6.65 13.08 5.84
N GLN A 160 -6.23 14.18 5.19
CA GLN A 160 -7.04 15.36 4.93
C GLN A 160 -8.19 15.08 3.95
N HIS A 161 -8.02 14.15 3.02
CA HIS A 161 -9.07 13.72 2.09
C HIS A 161 -9.91 12.55 2.61
N ASN A 162 -9.93 12.34 3.94
CA ASN A 162 -10.69 11.29 4.60
C ASN A 162 -10.38 9.87 4.11
N LYS A 163 -9.13 9.61 3.76
CA LYS A 163 -8.64 8.29 3.34
C LYS A 163 -7.79 7.66 4.45
N PRO A 164 -7.98 6.37 4.76
CA PRO A 164 -7.21 5.69 5.79
C PRO A 164 -5.71 5.65 5.51
N VAL A 165 -4.94 5.80 6.59
CA VAL A 165 -3.48 5.65 6.60
C VAL A 165 -3.09 4.58 7.62
N SER A 166 -2.29 3.60 7.21
CA SER A 166 -1.98 2.42 8.03
C SER A 166 -0.50 2.09 8.05
N PHE A 167 -0.04 1.66 9.22
CA PHE A 167 1.37 1.43 9.52
C PHE A 167 1.55 0.20 10.42
N VAL A 168 2.66 -0.51 10.29
CA VAL A 168 3.00 -1.63 11.19
C VAL A 168 4.47 -1.56 11.60
N CYS A 169 4.77 -2.03 12.81
CA CYS A 169 6.13 -2.21 13.35
C CYS A 169 6.89 -0.87 13.43
N HIS A 170 7.96 -0.67 12.63
CA HIS A 170 8.72 0.58 12.56
C HIS A 170 8.16 1.60 11.55
N ALA A 171 7.18 1.22 10.73
CA ALA A 171 6.60 2.14 9.76
C ALA A 171 5.99 3.43 10.36
N PRO A 172 5.45 3.46 11.61
CA PRO A 172 5.01 4.70 12.24
C PRO A 172 6.11 5.76 12.40
N ALA A 173 7.39 5.43 12.16
CA ALA A 173 8.47 6.42 12.03
C ALA A 173 8.16 7.48 10.95
N ALA A 174 7.46 7.09 9.88
CA ALA A 174 7.01 8.02 8.82
C ALA A 174 6.07 9.12 9.35
N LEU A 175 5.47 8.95 10.53
CA LEU A 175 4.61 9.96 11.18
C LEU A 175 5.37 11.07 11.89
N LYS A 176 6.71 10.95 12.02
CA LYS A 176 7.57 11.87 12.78
C LYS A 176 7.36 13.34 12.43
N ASN A 177 7.25 13.63 11.14
CA ASN A 177 7.13 15.00 10.62
C ASN A 177 5.76 15.29 9.99
N VAL A 178 4.79 14.37 10.12
CA VAL A 178 3.44 14.55 9.58
C VAL A 178 2.63 15.48 10.47
N LYS A 179 1.98 16.47 9.83
CA LYS A 179 1.13 17.45 10.51
C LYS A 179 -0.30 17.34 10.03
N ASP A 180 -1.22 17.64 10.92
CA ASP A 180 -2.64 17.85 10.60
C ASP A 180 -2.89 19.24 10.00
N THR A 181 -4.16 19.56 9.73
CA THR A 181 -4.57 20.85 9.16
C THR A 181 -4.33 22.04 10.09
N SER A 182 -4.13 21.82 11.39
CA SER A 182 -3.81 22.86 12.36
C SER A 182 -2.30 23.10 12.49
N GLY A 183 -1.47 22.29 11.83
CA GLY A 183 -0.02 22.35 11.91
C GLY A 183 0.57 21.55 13.09
N GLU A 184 -0.27 20.89 13.87
CA GLU A 184 0.15 20.01 14.97
C GLU A 184 0.56 18.61 14.47
N PRO A 185 1.35 17.85 15.25
CA PRO A 185 1.64 16.46 14.89
C PRO A 185 0.35 15.65 14.68
N LEU A 186 0.26 14.92 13.56
CA LEU A 186 -0.93 14.13 13.23
C LEU A 186 -1.31 13.15 14.35
N VAL A 187 -0.33 12.62 15.04
CA VAL A 187 -0.51 11.63 16.13
C VAL A 187 -0.94 12.26 17.46
N LYS A 188 -0.89 13.59 17.61
CA LYS A 188 -1.21 14.27 18.87
C LYS A 188 -2.62 13.92 19.34
N GLY A 189 -2.70 13.38 20.56
CA GLY A 189 -3.95 12.96 21.20
C GLY A 189 -4.56 11.66 20.66
N LYS A 190 -3.97 11.02 19.63
CA LYS A 190 -4.46 9.75 19.04
C LYS A 190 -3.92 8.53 19.76
N ASN A 191 -4.73 7.48 19.80
CA ASN A 191 -4.32 6.16 20.25
C ASN A 191 -3.48 5.51 19.16
N VAL A 192 -2.22 5.16 19.47
CA VAL A 192 -1.28 4.57 18.53
C VAL A 192 -0.48 3.45 19.18
N THR A 193 0.05 2.57 18.36
CA THR A 193 1.06 1.57 18.71
C THR A 193 2.15 1.53 17.64
N SER A 194 3.28 0.92 17.96
CA SER A 194 4.39 0.67 17.05
C SER A 194 5.29 -0.41 17.66
N PHE A 195 6.39 -0.75 17.00
CA PHE A 195 7.45 -1.55 17.61
C PHE A 195 7.90 -0.89 18.92
N THR A 196 7.94 -1.68 20.00
CA THR A 196 8.10 -1.15 21.34
C THR A 196 9.57 -1.02 21.74
N ASN A 197 9.87 -0.19 22.74
CA ASN A 197 11.22 -0.10 23.29
C ASN A 197 11.72 -1.45 23.85
N THR A 198 10.81 -2.26 24.41
CA THR A 198 11.16 -3.59 24.94
C THR A 198 11.43 -4.61 23.84
N GLU A 199 10.69 -4.56 22.74
CA GLU A 199 10.96 -5.38 21.54
C GLU A 199 12.29 -4.96 20.88
N GLU A 200 12.60 -3.65 20.83
CA GLU A 200 13.87 -3.14 20.30
C GLU A 200 15.07 -3.57 21.16
N GLU A 201 14.90 -3.54 22.50
CA GLU A 201 15.91 -4.03 23.44
C GLU A 201 16.14 -5.55 23.28
N ALA A 202 15.04 -6.32 23.17
CA ALA A 202 15.12 -7.77 22.92
C ALA A 202 15.77 -8.10 21.58
N GLY A 203 15.61 -7.25 20.57
CA GLY A 203 16.30 -7.32 19.28
C GLY A 203 17.79 -6.92 19.34
N GLY A 204 18.22 -6.31 20.46
CA GLY A 204 19.59 -5.83 20.65
C GLY A 204 19.94 -4.58 19.84
N LEU A 205 18.95 -3.82 19.36
CA LEU A 205 19.13 -2.74 18.41
C LEU A 205 18.86 -1.33 19.00
N THR A 206 18.53 -1.22 20.29
CA THR A 206 18.22 0.05 20.95
C THR A 206 19.26 1.16 20.69
N LYS A 207 20.55 0.81 20.64
CA LYS A 207 21.65 1.77 20.45
C LYS A 207 21.92 2.11 18.99
N GLU A 208 21.42 1.29 18.08
CA GLU A 208 21.63 1.43 16.64
C GLU A 208 20.55 2.29 15.98
N MET A 209 19.39 2.41 16.64
CA MET A 209 18.28 3.20 16.12
C MET A 209 18.59 4.71 16.21
N PRO A 210 18.23 5.51 15.19
CA PRO A 210 18.43 6.96 15.19
C PRO A 210 17.59 7.65 16.28
N PHE A 211 16.49 7.02 16.71
CA PHE A 211 15.62 7.39 17.82
C PHE A 211 14.78 6.17 18.22
N LEU A 212 14.27 6.14 19.45
CA LEU A 212 13.33 5.12 19.89
C LEU A 212 11.91 5.50 19.43
N LEU A 213 11.28 4.61 18.68
CA LEU A 213 9.99 4.89 18.00
C LEU A 213 8.85 5.12 19.00
N GLU A 214 8.74 4.28 20.04
CA GLU A 214 7.78 4.45 21.14
C GLU A 214 7.92 5.83 21.79
N ASP A 215 9.16 6.27 22.06
CA ASP A 215 9.44 7.55 22.69
C ASP A 215 9.09 8.72 21.76
N MET A 216 9.47 8.64 20.49
CA MET A 216 9.13 9.67 19.49
C MET A 216 7.62 9.88 19.39
N LEU A 217 6.83 8.81 19.35
CA LEU A 217 5.37 8.92 19.29
C LEU A 217 4.78 9.57 20.54
N LYS A 218 5.29 9.21 21.74
CA LYS A 218 4.91 9.84 23.01
C LYS A 218 5.29 11.33 23.06
N GLU A 219 6.50 11.68 22.61
CA GLU A 219 6.98 13.07 22.53
C GLU A 219 6.13 13.91 21.57
N LYS A 220 5.61 13.31 20.48
CA LYS A 220 4.66 13.95 19.57
C LYS A 220 3.24 14.05 20.14
N GLY A 221 3.02 13.62 21.39
CA GLY A 221 1.76 13.74 22.11
C GLY A 221 0.75 12.64 21.81
N ALA A 222 1.17 11.49 21.27
CA ALA A 222 0.31 10.34 21.07
C ALA A 222 -0.04 9.65 22.40
N LYS A 223 -1.21 9.04 22.47
CA LYS A 223 -1.64 8.12 23.52
C LYS A 223 -1.16 6.71 23.16
N TYR A 224 0.12 6.47 23.45
CA TYR A 224 0.76 5.21 23.09
C TYR A 224 0.21 4.05 23.92
N GLN A 225 -0.11 2.94 23.24
CA GLN A 225 -0.58 1.70 23.85
C GLN A 225 0.19 0.52 23.26
N LYS A 226 0.35 -0.53 24.04
CA LYS A 226 1.01 -1.77 23.61
C LYS A 226 0.43 -3.00 24.31
N ALA A 227 0.51 -4.14 23.64
CA ALA A 227 0.37 -5.47 24.23
C ALA A 227 1.72 -5.98 24.73
N ALA A 228 1.78 -7.21 25.23
CA ALA A 228 3.03 -7.89 25.52
C ALA A 228 3.87 -8.03 24.24
N ASP A 229 5.20 -8.07 24.42
CA ASP A 229 6.14 -8.19 23.31
C ASP A 229 5.79 -9.38 22.40
N TRP A 230 5.90 -9.18 21.10
CA TRP A 230 5.66 -10.14 20.02
C TRP A 230 4.21 -10.62 19.90
N GLN A 231 3.27 -10.12 20.71
CA GLN A 231 1.85 -10.40 20.54
C GLN A 231 1.24 -9.50 19.47
N PRO A 232 0.28 -10.00 18.64
CA PRO A 232 -0.43 -9.20 17.67
C PRO A 232 -1.26 -8.12 18.38
N PHE A 233 -1.04 -6.88 18.02
CA PHE A 233 -1.78 -5.75 18.55
C PHE A 233 -1.88 -4.62 17.52
N ALA A 234 -3.10 -4.16 17.24
CA ALA A 234 -3.32 -3.05 16.32
C ALA A 234 -4.46 -2.17 16.80
N LEU A 235 -4.32 -0.87 16.59
CA LEU A 235 -5.29 0.16 16.94
C LEU A 235 -5.82 0.88 15.71
N THR A 236 -7.06 1.36 15.81
CA THR A 236 -7.66 2.30 14.88
C THR A 236 -8.12 3.52 15.67
N ASP A 237 -7.66 4.71 15.25
CA ASP A 237 -8.11 6.00 15.80
C ASP A 237 -8.50 6.91 14.64
N GLY A 238 -9.81 6.97 14.37
CA GLY A 238 -10.35 7.60 13.16
C GLY A 238 -9.83 6.90 11.90
N LEU A 239 -9.05 7.61 11.10
CA LEU A 239 -8.46 7.11 9.86
C LEU A 239 -7.03 6.57 10.03
N LEU A 240 -6.45 6.69 11.23
CA LEU A 240 -5.12 6.21 11.52
C LEU A 240 -5.18 4.79 12.07
N ILE A 241 -4.46 3.87 11.43
CA ILE A 241 -4.33 2.47 11.85
C ILE A 241 -2.86 2.20 12.12
N THR A 242 -2.55 1.65 13.29
CA THR A 242 -1.18 1.27 13.66
C THR A 242 -1.14 -0.14 14.24
N GLY A 243 -0.11 -0.90 13.89
CA GLY A 243 0.18 -2.25 14.40
C GLY A 243 1.56 -2.31 15.07
N GLN A 244 1.68 -3.12 16.13
CA GLN A 244 2.85 -3.12 17.01
C GLN A 244 4.08 -3.76 16.36
N ASN A 245 3.95 -4.91 15.70
CA ASN A 245 5.05 -5.79 15.32
C ASN A 245 4.65 -6.65 14.10
N PRO A 246 5.53 -7.52 13.58
CA PRO A 246 5.23 -8.37 12.43
C PRO A 246 3.95 -9.21 12.59
N ALA A 247 3.67 -9.72 13.80
CA ALA A 247 2.48 -10.51 14.07
C ALA A 247 1.16 -9.70 13.92
N SER A 248 1.25 -8.37 13.87
CA SER A 248 0.12 -7.45 13.74
C SER A 248 -0.27 -7.17 12.28
N SER A 249 0.51 -7.63 11.30
CA SER A 249 0.42 -7.19 9.89
C SER A 249 -0.93 -7.46 9.25
N VAL A 250 -1.46 -8.68 9.37
CA VAL A 250 -2.80 -9.03 8.86
C VAL A 250 -3.89 -8.24 9.58
N LEU A 251 -3.78 -8.09 10.91
CA LEU A 251 -4.76 -7.35 11.70
C LEU A 251 -4.87 -5.87 11.26
N VAL A 252 -3.74 -5.25 10.87
CA VAL A 252 -3.74 -3.89 10.29
C VAL A 252 -4.46 -3.87 8.95
N ALA A 253 -4.23 -4.86 8.07
CA ALA A 253 -4.90 -4.96 6.78
C ALA A 253 -6.42 -5.19 6.93
N GLU A 254 -6.85 -6.04 7.87
CA GLU A 254 -8.26 -6.27 8.20
C GLU A 254 -8.94 -4.98 8.68
N LYS A 255 -8.30 -4.23 9.59
CA LYS A 255 -8.82 -2.94 10.07
C LYS A 255 -8.92 -1.92 8.94
N LEU A 256 -7.94 -1.90 8.02
CA LEU A 256 -7.96 -1.05 6.85
C LEU A 256 -9.16 -1.37 5.94
N MET A 257 -9.38 -2.64 5.63
CA MET A 257 -10.53 -3.07 4.83
C MET A 257 -11.87 -2.77 5.50
N ALA A 258 -11.96 -2.93 6.82
CA ALA A 258 -13.17 -2.59 7.57
C ALA A 258 -13.54 -1.11 7.43
N LEU A 259 -12.56 -0.17 7.51
CA LEU A 259 -12.80 1.26 7.30
C LEU A 259 -13.25 1.56 5.86
N LEU A 260 -12.60 0.95 4.86
CA LEU A 260 -12.95 1.16 3.46
C LEU A 260 -14.35 0.64 3.12
N THR A 261 -14.74 -0.50 3.70
CA THR A 261 -16.08 -1.08 3.51
C THR A 261 -17.17 -0.20 4.15
N GLN A 262 -16.93 0.31 5.37
CA GLN A 262 -17.85 1.22 6.05
C GLN A 262 -18.03 2.53 5.27
N ALA A 263 -16.95 3.12 4.76
CA ALA A 263 -17.00 4.34 3.97
C ALA A 263 -17.79 4.18 2.67
N ASN A 264 -17.75 2.99 2.04
CA ASN A 264 -18.51 2.69 0.82
C ASN A 264 -19.99 2.41 1.10
N ALA A 265 -20.33 1.86 2.28
CA ALA A 265 -21.72 1.64 2.68
C ALA A 265 -22.47 2.93 3.10
N SER A 266 -21.74 4.01 3.34
CA SER A 266 -22.29 5.32 3.76
C SER A 266 -22.48 6.30 2.61
N LYS A 267 -22.15 5.91 1.38
CA LYS A 267 -22.34 6.68 0.12
C LYS A 267 -23.57 6.22 -0.63
#